data_6f7b4258553821754198a420081e1e82
#
_entry.id   6f7b4258553821754198a420081e1e82
#
_cell.length_a   1.000
_cell.length_b   1.000
_cell.length_c   1.000
_cell.angle_alpha   90.00
_cell.angle_beta   90.00
_cell.angle_gamma   90.00
#
_symmetry.space_group_name_H-M   'P 1'
#
loop_
_entity.id
_entity.type
_entity.pdbx_description
1 polymer ?
#
loop_
_entity_poly.entity_id
_entity_poly.type
_entity_poly.pdbx_seq_one_letter_code
_entity_poly.pdbx_strand_id
1 'polypeptide(L)'
;MTHLSYLAGYPEPLLAQVRTLLAQRRLGDTLRRRYPERHTITTDRALYDYAHSLKNRYMRNTPPLSRVQYDSRIQVIQQALGLHSAVSRVQGNRLKAKAEIRIASLFRQGPEALLRMIVVHELAHLREKNHDKAFYSLCCHMAPDYHQLEFDARLYLTCLDVEGSVY
;
A
#
# COMPACT_ATOMS: atom_id res chain seq x y z
N MET A 1 16.80 12.37 -16.06
CA MET A 1 17.23 11.68 -14.84
C MET A 1 16.04 11.03 -14.19
N THR A 2 16.11 9.76 -13.92
CA THR A 2 14.97 9.04 -13.39
C THR A 2 14.87 9.24 -11.89
N HIS A 3 13.73 9.69 -11.44
CA HIS A 3 13.51 9.89 -10.04
C HIS A 3 13.12 8.57 -9.37
N LEU A 4 13.96 8.10 -8.46
CA LEU A 4 13.65 6.91 -7.67
C LEU A 4 13.23 7.30 -6.25
N SER A 5 12.41 8.33 -6.14
CA SER A 5 11.99 8.84 -4.84
C SER A 5 11.23 7.81 -4.01
N TYR A 6 10.46 6.93 -4.65
CA TYR A 6 9.74 5.89 -3.93
C TYR A 6 10.69 4.82 -3.38
N LEU A 7 11.92 4.75 -3.89
CA LEU A 7 12.89 3.73 -3.51
C LEU A 7 14.04 4.30 -2.67
N ALA A 8 13.85 5.49 -2.12
CA ALA A 8 14.85 6.10 -1.27
C ALA A 8 15.17 5.18 -0.09
N GLY A 9 16.45 5.01 0.17
CA GLY A 9 16.89 4.16 1.28
C GLY A 9 17.18 2.71 0.91
N TYR A 10 16.84 2.26 -0.28
CA TYR A 10 17.21 0.92 -0.70
C TYR A 10 18.66 0.87 -1.18
N PRO A 11 19.32 -0.31 -1.11
CA PRO A 11 20.74 -0.42 -1.47
C PRO A 11 21.02 -0.05 -2.91
N GLU A 12 22.15 0.61 -3.14
CA GLU A 12 22.53 1.08 -4.47
C GLU A 12 22.57 -0.01 -5.55
N PRO A 13 23.07 -1.23 -5.28
CA PRO A 13 23.03 -2.27 -6.32
C PRO A 13 21.61 -2.58 -6.79
N LEU A 14 20.63 -2.53 -5.89
CA LEU A 14 19.25 -2.74 -6.23
C LEU A 14 18.71 -1.58 -7.05
N LEU A 15 19.04 -0.35 -6.66
CA LEU A 15 18.63 0.83 -7.41
C LEU A 15 19.20 0.82 -8.82
N ALA A 16 20.43 0.36 -8.99
CA ALA A 16 21.06 0.24 -10.30
C ALA A 16 20.29 -0.72 -11.21
N GLN A 17 19.81 -1.84 -10.66
CA GLN A 17 19.00 -2.78 -11.44
C GLN A 17 17.67 -2.14 -11.86
N VAL A 18 17.05 -1.39 -10.97
CA VAL A 18 15.80 -0.70 -11.29
C VAL A 18 16.02 0.34 -12.40
N ARG A 19 17.11 1.11 -12.31
CA ARG A 19 17.43 2.08 -13.35
C ARG A 19 17.62 1.42 -14.72
N THR A 20 18.26 0.26 -14.75
CA THR A 20 18.44 -0.48 -15.99
C THR A 20 17.10 -0.91 -16.57
N LEU A 21 16.21 -1.43 -15.75
CA LEU A 21 14.88 -1.83 -16.22
C LEU A 21 14.09 -0.64 -16.73
N LEU A 22 14.18 0.50 -16.05
CA LEU A 22 13.49 1.71 -16.50
C LEU A 22 14.05 2.21 -17.81
N ALA A 23 15.38 2.22 -17.96
CA ALA A 23 16.02 2.67 -19.20
C ALA A 23 15.61 1.80 -20.40
N GLN A 24 15.39 0.51 -20.16
CA GLN A 24 14.95 -0.44 -21.18
C GLN A 24 13.43 -0.52 -21.32
N ARG A 25 12.71 0.26 -20.51
CA ARG A 25 11.25 0.24 -20.46
C ARG A 25 10.69 -1.15 -20.16
N ARG A 26 11.34 -1.87 -19.26
CA ARG A 26 11.00 -3.25 -18.93
C ARG A 26 10.48 -3.43 -17.50
N LEU A 27 10.38 -2.36 -16.72
CA LEU A 27 9.92 -2.49 -15.35
C LEU A 27 8.45 -2.95 -15.31
N GLY A 28 7.60 -2.39 -16.17
CA GLY A 28 6.21 -2.81 -16.26
C GLY A 28 6.08 -4.28 -16.63
N ASP A 29 6.90 -4.76 -17.58
CA ASP A 29 6.89 -6.16 -17.96
C ASP A 29 7.30 -7.07 -16.81
N THR A 30 8.25 -6.63 -16.01
CA THR A 30 8.70 -7.39 -14.84
C THR A 30 7.57 -7.52 -13.81
N LEU A 31 6.86 -6.42 -13.57
CA LEU A 31 5.72 -6.43 -12.65
C LEU A 31 4.58 -7.30 -13.17
N ARG A 32 4.24 -7.19 -14.46
CA ARG A 32 3.18 -8.01 -15.04
C ARG A 32 3.50 -9.49 -15.03
N ARG A 33 4.79 -9.83 -15.13
CA ARG A 33 5.20 -11.23 -15.03
C ARG A 33 5.01 -11.78 -13.64
N ARG A 34 5.32 -10.95 -12.62
CA ARG A 34 5.17 -11.35 -11.24
C ARG A 34 3.69 -11.34 -10.81
N TYR A 35 2.94 -10.37 -11.28
CA TYR A 35 1.52 -10.18 -10.94
C TYR A 35 0.73 -10.00 -12.23
N PRO A 36 0.36 -11.09 -12.89
CA PRO A 36 -0.24 -10.99 -14.23
C PRO A 36 -1.67 -10.47 -14.26
N GLU A 37 -2.36 -10.49 -13.13
CA GLU A 37 -3.77 -10.14 -13.12
C GLU A 37 -4.08 -8.98 -12.20
N ARG A 38 -5.03 -8.16 -12.63
CA ARG A 38 -5.59 -7.13 -11.76
C ARG A 38 -6.67 -7.74 -10.88
N HIS A 39 -6.84 -7.19 -9.68
CA HIS A 39 -7.94 -7.61 -8.81
C HIS A 39 -9.27 -7.01 -9.27
N THR A 40 -10.35 -7.49 -8.69
CA THR A 40 -11.70 -7.04 -9.02
C THR A 40 -12.34 -6.23 -7.88
N ILE A 41 -11.56 -5.81 -6.91
CA ILE A 41 -12.04 -5.06 -5.74
C ILE A 41 -12.03 -3.58 -6.10
N THR A 42 -12.96 -3.15 -6.94
CA THR A 42 -12.89 -1.83 -7.56
C THR A 42 -13.86 -0.82 -6.99
N THR A 43 -14.78 -1.24 -6.13
CA THR A 43 -15.72 -0.34 -5.49
C THR A 43 -15.37 -0.13 -4.03
N ASP A 44 -15.84 0.95 -3.45
CA ASP A 44 -15.61 1.20 -2.02
C ASP A 44 -16.26 0.12 -1.15
N ARG A 45 -17.39 -0.41 -1.55
CA ARG A 45 -18.04 -1.47 -0.81
C ARG A 45 -17.21 -2.75 -0.82
N ALA A 46 -16.69 -3.13 -1.98
CA ALA A 46 -15.83 -4.31 -2.08
C ALA A 46 -14.54 -4.11 -1.30
N LEU A 47 -13.99 -2.89 -1.31
CA LEU A 47 -12.80 -2.56 -0.54
C LEU A 47 -13.07 -2.65 0.96
N TYR A 48 -14.23 -2.15 1.39
CA TYR A 48 -14.62 -2.26 2.80
C TYR A 48 -14.70 -3.72 3.22
N ASP A 49 -15.37 -4.55 2.42
CA ASP A 49 -15.53 -5.98 2.75
C ASP A 49 -14.16 -6.68 2.81
N TYR A 50 -13.27 -6.32 1.90
CA TYR A 50 -11.91 -6.86 1.88
C TYR A 50 -11.14 -6.49 3.15
N ALA A 51 -11.13 -5.21 3.49
CA ALA A 51 -10.43 -4.72 4.68
C ALA A 51 -11.04 -5.29 5.96
N HIS A 52 -12.36 -5.37 6.01
CA HIS A 52 -13.08 -5.88 7.15
C HIS A 52 -12.76 -7.36 7.39
N SER A 53 -12.65 -8.15 6.33
CA SER A 53 -12.28 -9.56 6.45
C SER A 53 -10.87 -9.72 7.02
N LEU A 54 -9.92 -8.93 6.54
CA LEU A 54 -8.56 -8.96 7.08
C LEU A 54 -8.53 -8.54 8.55
N LYS A 55 -9.25 -7.47 8.87
CA LYS A 55 -9.30 -6.98 10.24
C LYS A 55 -9.89 -8.03 11.17
N ASN A 56 -10.99 -8.66 10.77
CA ASN A 56 -11.62 -9.66 11.61
C ASN A 56 -10.76 -10.88 11.81
N ARG A 57 -9.93 -11.20 10.85
CA ARG A 57 -9.05 -12.35 10.96
C ARG A 57 -7.88 -12.09 11.90
N TYR A 58 -7.31 -10.89 11.86
CA TYR A 58 -6.04 -10.63 12.55
C TYR A 58 -6.11 -9.58 13.64
N MET A 59 -7.12 -8.72 13.63
CA MET A 59 -7.17 -7.57 14.53
C MET A 59 -8.56 -7.39 15.16
N ARG A 60 -9.09 -8.46 15.75
CA ARG A 60 -10.45 -8.43 16.30
C ARG A 60 -10.66 -7.40 17.39
N ASN A 61 -9.61 -7.11 18.15
CA ASN A 61 -9.74 -6.24 19.31
C ASN A 61 -9.51 -4.77 19.03
N THR A 62 -9.49 -4.38 17.76
CA THR A 62 -9.36 -2.98 17.40
C THR A 62 -10.74 -2.39 17.13
N PRO A 63 -10.86 -1.05 17.16
CA PRO A 63 -12.16 -0.41 16.90
C PRO A 63 -12.72 -0.79 15.54
N PRO A 64 -14.05 -0.82 15.40
CA PRO A 64 -14.66 -1.21 14.14
C PRO A 64 -14.35 -0.19 13.04
N LEU A 65 -14.31 -0.67 11.80
CA LEU A 65 -14.14 0.20 10.64
C LEU A 65 -15.48 0.89 10.37
N SER A 66 -15.45 2.22 10.25
CA SER A 66 -16.63 2.96 9.87
C SER A 66 -16.68 3.20 8.36
N ARG A 67 -15.53 3.37 7.74
CA ARG A 67 -15.46 3.67 6.32
C ARG A 67 -14.14 3.19 5.75
N VAL A 68 -14.16 2.59 4.59
CA VAL A 68 -12.97 2.26 3.81
C VAL A 68 -13.28 2.65 2.38
N GLN A 69 -12.46 3.49 1.79
CA GLN A 69 -12.73 3.98 0.45
C GLN A 69 -11.46 4.27 -0.31
N TYR A 70 -11.55 4.22 -1.62
CA TYR A 70 -10.49 4.73 -2.48
C TYR A 70 -10.55 6.25 -2.48
N ASP A 71 -9.40 6.89 -2.53
CA ASP A 71 -9.33 8.35 -2.51
C ASP A 71 -8.29 8.82 -3.53
N SER A 72 -8.74 9.50 -4.57
CA SER A 72 -7.86 10.02 -5.60
C SER A 72 -7.07 11.25 -5.16
N ARG A 73 -7.39 11.81 -4.01
CA ARG A 73 -6.68 12.98 -3.48
C ARG A 73 -5.42 12.62 -2.72
N ILE A 74 -5.21 11.33 -2.39
CA ILE A 74 -4.03 10.93 -1.67
C ILE A 74 -2.82 11.06 -2.57
N GLN A 75 -1.83 11.81 -2.10
CA GLN A 75 -0.56 11.94 -2.80
C GLN A 75 0.33 10.78 -2.39
N VAL A 76 0.60 9.93 -3.34
CA VAL A 76 1.17 8.64 -3.06
C VAL A 76 2.53 8.71 -2.39
N ILE A 77 3.40 9.59 -2.83
CA ILE A 77 4.73 9.68 -2.27
C ILE A 77 4.70 9.93 -0.78
N GLN A 78 3.82 10.81 -0.37
CA GLN A 78 3.84 11.27 1.01
C GLN A 78 2.90 10.52 1.93
N GLN A 79 1.87 9.93 1.40
CA GLN A 79 0.81 9.41 2.25
C GLN A 79 0.60 7.92 2.16
N ALA A 80 0.74 7.33 0.98
CA ALA A 80 0.40 5.93 0.83
C ALA A 80 1.44 4.96 1.36
N LEU A 81 2.71 5.31 1.35
CA LEU A 81 3.75 4.40 1.82
C LEU A 81 4.52 4.94 3.00
N GLY A 82 3.86 5.77 3.78
CA GLY A 82 4.39 6.03 5.09
C GLY A 82 5.34 7.17 5.27
N LEU A 83 5.52 7.99 4.31
CA LEU A 83 6.29 9.20 4.54
C LEU A 83 5.48 10.16 5.41
N HIS A 84 4.14 10.13 5.27
CA HIS A 84 3.29 10.77 6.22
C HIS A 84 2.21 9.80 6.51
N SER A 85 2.14 9.40 7.69
CA SER A 85 1.24 8.44 8.04
C SER A 85 -0.11 8.82 8.07
N ALA A 86 -0.59 9.55 8.15
CA ALA A 86 -1.78 9.97 8.53
C ALA A 86 -3.02 9.74 7.93
N VAL A 87 -3.21 8.74 7.31
CA VAL A 87 -4.44 8.56 6.64
C VAL A 87 -5.51 7.99 7.53
N SER A 88 -5.17 7.09 8.40
CA SER A 88 -6.16 6.66 9.34
C SER A 88 -6.08 7.54 10.54
N ARG A 89 -7.14 8.11 10.95
CA ARG A 89 -7.12 8.94 12.12
C ARG A 89 -8.35 8.72 12.91
N VAL A 90 -8.17 8.83 14.18
CA VAL A 90 -9.26 8.82 15.10
C VAL A 90 -9.74 10.22 15.21
N GLN A 91 -10.99 10.42 14.97
CA GLN A 91 -11.56 11.72 15.05
C GLN A 91 -11.95 12.06 16.42
N GLY A 92 -11.45 13.10 16.93
CA GLY A 92 -11.88 13.61 18.21
C GLY A 92 -11.45 12.78 19.33
N ASN A 93 -11.73 13.22 20.51
CA ASN A 93 -11.35 12.56 21.59
C ASN A 93 -12.18 11.52 21.92
N ARG A 94 -13.32 11.63 21.63
CA ARG A 94 -14.15 10.76 22.03
C ARG A 94 -14.30 9.75 21.24
N LEU A 95 -13.95 9.51 20.90
CA LEU A 95 -14.14 8.61 20.44
C LEU A 95 -13.92 7.69 19.83
N LYS A 96 -13.59 7.64 19.78
CA LYS A 96 -13.22 6.77 19.45
C LYS A 96 -13.66 5.94 18.81
N ALA A 97 -14.04 6.05 18.62
CA ALA A 97 -14.79 5.07 18.30
C ALA A 97 -14.70 4.48 16.96
N LYS A 98 -14.51 5.15 15.92
CA LYS A 98 -14.57 4.60 14.59
C LYS A 98 -13.31 4.85 13.83
N ALA A 99 -12.89 3.89 13.04
CA ALA A 99 -11.69 4.00 12.23
C ALA A 99 -12.08 4.16 10.78
N GLU A 100 -11.47 5.13 10.11
CA GLU A 100 -11.66 5.37 8.69
C GLU A 100 -10.35 5.12 7.96
N ILE A 101 -10.41 4.37 6.87
CA ILE A 101 -9.24 4.06 6.06
C ILE A 101 -9.45 4.56 4.65
N ARG A 102 -8.44 5.22 4.10
CA ARG A 102 -8.44 5.67 2.71
C ARG A 102 -7.28 5.05 1.98
N ILE A 103 -7.56 4.51 0.81
CA ILE A 103 -6.57 3.85 -0.02
C ILE A 103 -6.40 4.67 -1.30
N ALA A 104 -5.17 4.97 -1.68
CA ALA A 104 -4.91 5.72 -2.90
C ALA A 104 -5.53 5.01 -4.10
N SER A 105 -6.23 5.78 -4.94
CA SER A 105 -6.99 5.22 -6.05
C SER A 105 -6.15 4.45 -7.05
N LEU A 106 -4.85 4.71 -7.12
CA LEU A 106 -4.00 3.99 -8.05
C LEU A 106 -3.91 2.48 -7.73
N PHE A 107 -4.22 2.08 -6.50
CA PHE A 107 -4.25 0.65 -6.16
C PHE A 107 -5.53 -0.05 -6.61
N ARG A 108 -6.51 0.70 -7.11
CA ARG A 108 -7.76 0.12 -7.61
C ARG A 108 -7.54 -0.73 -8.85
N GLN A 109 -6.59 -0.34 -9.70
CA GLN A 109 -6.37 -0.98 -11.00
C GLN A 109 -5.22 -1.97 -11.02
N GLY A 110 -4.61 -2.25 -9.90
CA GLY A 110 -3.42 -3.09 -9.83
C GLY A 110 -3.69 -4.51 -9.39
N PRO A 111 -2.64 -5.25 -9.08
CA PRO A 111 -2.78 -6.63 -8.61
C PRO A 111 -3.25 -6.69 -7.16
N GLU A 112 -3.89 -7.80 -6.81
CA GLU A 112 -4.43 -7.99 -5.46
C GLU A 112 -3.33 -7.97 -4.41
N ALA A 113 -2.15 -8.51 -4.71
CA ALA A 113 -1.06 -8.54 -3.75
C ALA A 113 -0.65 -7.14 -3.29
N LEU A 114 -0.65 -6.17 -4.21
CA LEU A 114 -0.29 -4.79 -3.86
C LEU A 114 -1.42 -4.08 -3.12
N LEU A 115 -2.67 -4.40 -3.46
CA LEU A 115 -3.81 -3.90 -2.69
C LEU A 115 -3.74 -4.46 -1.26
N ARG A 116 -3.42 -5.74 -1.11
CA ARG A 116 -3.30 -6.36 0.21
C ARG A 116 -2.22 -5.65 1.03
N MET A 117 -1.10 -5.34 0.40
CA MET A 117 -0.02 -4.63 1.08
C MET A 117 -0.49 -3.30 1.67
N ILE A 118 -1.16 -2.48 0.86
CA ILE A 118 -1.55 -1.16 1.34
C ILE A 118 -2.71 -1.24 2.35
N VAL A 119 -3.63 -2.17 2.20
CA VAL A 119 -4.70 -2.38 3.18
C VAL A 119 -4.11 -2.86 4.51
N VAL A 120 -3.18 -3.81 4.47
CA VAL A 120 -2.48 -4.27 5.68
C VAL A 120 -1.75 -3.13 6.36
N HIS A 121 -1.07 -2.29 5.58
CA HIS A 121 -0.35 -1.12 6.10
C HIS A 121 -1.31 -0.20 6.87
N GLU A 122 -2.44 0.12 6.28
CA GLU A 122 -3.40 1.01 6.91
C GLU A 122 -4.10 0.36 8.10
N LEU A 123 -4.39 -0.92 8.03
CA LEU A 123 -4.94 -1.63 9.18
C LEU A 123 -3.96 -1.63 10.36
N ALA A 124 -2.68 -1.83 10.09
CA ALA A 124 -1.66 -1.82 11.14
C ALA A 124 -1.62 -0.48 11.87
N HIS A 125 -1.86 0.61 11.14
CA HIS A 125 -1.91 1.95 11.74
C HIS A 125 -3.09 2.14 12.70
N LEU A 126 -4.06 1.29 12.70
CA LEU A 126 -5.12 1.35 13.71
C LEU A 126 -4.58 1.04 15.11
N ARG A 127 -3.44 0.37 15.19
CA ARG A 127 -2.83 0.01 16.47
C ARG A 127 -1.48 0.67 16.66
N GLU A 128 -0.68 0.76 15.60
CA GLU A 128 0.69 1.27 15.67
C GLU A 128 0.82 2.53 14.83
N LYS A 129 0.98 3.67 15.46
CA LYS A 129 1.06 4.92 14.71
C LYS A 129 2.32 5.10 13.91
N ASN A 130 3.44 4.64 14.45
CA ASN A 130 4.75 4.88 13.84
C ASN A 130 5.21 3.66 13.06
N HIS A 131 6.05 3.87 12.05
CA HIS A 131 6.62 2.79 11.26
C HIS A 131 7.81 2.18 11.98
N ASP A 132 7.56 1.59 13.14
CA ASP A 132 8.60 1.00 13.98
C ASP A 132 8.53 -0.53 13.92
N LYS A 133 9.29 -1.17 14.77
CA LYS A 133 9.35 -2.63 14.79
C LYS A 133 7.98 -3.25 15.05
N ALA A 134 7.21 -2.69 15.97
CA ALA A 134 5.88 -3.20 16.30
C ALA A 134 4.93 -3.11 15.11
N PHE A 135 5.00 -2.00 14.37
CA PHE A 135 4.20 -1.81 13.17
C PHE A 135 4.53 -2.88 12.12
N TYR A 136 5.82 -3.06 11.82
CA TYR A 136 6.21 -4.04 10.80
C TYR A 136 5.96 -5.48 11.24
N SER A 137 6.07 -5.77 12.53
CA SER A 137 5.70 -7.08 13.05
C SER A 137 4.23 -7.36 12.82
N LEU A 138 3.38 -6.37 13.03
CA LEU A 138 1.95 -6.52 12.79
C LEU A 138 1.66 -6.68 11.30
N CYS A 139 2.29 -5.88 10.45
CA CYS A 139 2.15 -6.04 9.01
C CYS A 139 2.54 -7.44 8.55
N CYS A 140 3.65 -7.96 9.03
CA CYS A 140 4.13 -9.29 8.66
C CYS A 140 3.27 -10.41 9.25
N HIS A 141 2.60 -10.14 10.35
CA HIS A 141 1.63 -11.08 10.89
C HIS A 141 0.43 -11.23 9.94
N MET A 142 -0.04 -10.13 9.38
CA MET A 142 -1.16 -10.14 8.45
C MET A 142 -0.75 -10.56 7.03
N ALA A 143 0.47 -10.24 6.63
CA ALA A 143 1.02 -10.58 5.32
C ALA A 143 2.48 -10.97 5.51
N PRO A 144 2.79 -12.28 5.58
CA PRO A 144 4.18 -12.71 5.84
C PRO A 144 5.21 -12.19 4.83
N ASP A 145 4.77 -11.89 3.62
CA ASP A 145 5.61 -11.33 2.56
C ASP A 145 5.55 -9.80 2.48
N TYR A 146 5.13 -9.15 3.55
CA TYR A 146 4.87 -7.71 3.54
C TYR A 146 6.03 -6.88 3.00
N HIS A 147 7.25 -7.16 3.43
CA HIS A 147 8.39 -6.35 2.98
C HIS A 147 8.65 -6.46 1.48
N GLN A 148 8.48 -7.66 0.92
CA GLN A 148 8.60 -7.84 -0.52
C GLN A 148 7.46 -7.11 -1.25
N LEU A 149 6.25 -7.20 -0.71
CA LEU A 149 5.10 -6.51 -1.30
C LEU A 149 5.27 -5.00 -1.25
N GLU A 150 5.82 -4.47 -0.17
CA GLU A 150 6.07 -3.05 -0.07
C GLU A 150 7.09 -2.60 -1.12
N PHE A 151 8.16 -3.35 -1.29
CA PHE A 151 9.14 -3.06 -2.33
C PHE A 151 8.50 -3.10 -3.72
N ASP A 152 7.72 -4.13 -4.01
CA ASP A 152 7.04 -4.28 -5.30
C ASP A 152 6.02 -3.15 -5.52
N ALA A 153 5.34 -2.72 -4.47
CA ALA A 153 4.44 -1.58 -4.58
C ALA A 153 5.20 -0.30 -4.93
N ARG A 154 6.39 -0.10 -4.36
CA ARG A 154 7.23 1.05 -4.70
C ARG A 154 7.73 0.98 -6.14
N LEU A 155 8.02 -0.22 -6.64
CA LEU A 155 8.32 -0.42 -8.06
C LEU A 155 7.11 -0.07 -8.94
N TYR A 156 5.92 -0.48 -8.52
CA TYR A 156 4.69 -0.18 -9.24
C TYR A 156 4.47 1.33 -9.35
N LEU A 157 4.65 2.04 -8.24
CA LEU A 157 4.52 3.50 -8.24
C LEU A 157 5.57 4.17 -9.12
N THR A 158 6.79 3.68 -9.09
CA THR A 158 7.87 4.18 -9.94
C THR A 158 7.53 3.96 -11.42
N CYS A 159 7.01 2.78 -11.72
CA CYS A 159 6.63 2.44 -13.09
C CYS A 159 5.47 3.32 -13.58
N LEU A 160 4.47 3.56 -12.75
CA LEU A 160 3.36 4.45 -13.09
C LEU A 160 3.87 5.86 -13.38
N ASP A 161 4.82 6.33 -12.59
CA ASP A 161 5.35 7.68 -12.74
C ASP A 161 6.17 7.82 -14.02
N VAL A 162 6.96 6.82 -14.38
CA VAL A 162 7.88 6.90 -15.51
C VAL A 162 7.27 6.38 -16.81
N GLU A 163 6.56 5.26 -16.73
CA GLU A 163 6.02 4.59 -17.93
C GLU A 163 4.53 4.85 -18.14
N GLY A 164 3.86 5.44 -17.18
CA GLY A 164 2.46 5.86 -17.29
C GLY A 164 1.43 4.82 -16.89
N SER A 165 1.66 3.56 -17.13
CA SER A 165 0.69 2.53 -16.79
C SER A 165 1.40 1.19 -16.69
N VAL A 166 0.83 0.26 -15.93
CA VAL A 166 1.36 -1.08 -15.82
C VAL A 166 0.32 -2.10 -16.34
N TYR A 167 -0.95 -1.87 -16.03
CA TYR A 167 -2.06 -2.77 -16.40
C TYR A 167 -3.08 -2.09 -17.29
#